data_7c28653e87a1b4e1706fc133aba1cd8f
#
_entry.id   7c28653e87a1b4e1706fc133aba1cd8f
#
_cell.length_a   1.000
_cell.length_b   1.000
_cell.length_c   1.000
_cell.angle_alpha   90.00
_cell.angle_beta   90.00
_cell.angle_gamma   90.00
#
_symmetry.space_group_name_H-M   'P 1'
#
loop_
_entity.id
_entity.type
_entity.pdbx_description
1 polymer ?
#
loop_
_entity_poly.entity_id
_entity_poly.type
_entity_poly.pdbx_seq_one_letter_code
_entity_poly.pdbx_strand_id
1 'polypeptide(L)'
;TKAVNGPAYIKKTTGKEVKDFQNGDQTSTLIRTEKGKTILIQHNVMTPRPYSRMYQVVGADGYASKYPIEEYCMRPTQIASNDVPNHEKLNAHGSVPADVKKALMDKYKHPIHKERKETAKKVGGHGGMDYIMDYRLVYCLRNGLPLDMDVYDLAEWCCMADLTKLSIENSSAPVAIPDFTRGAWNKVKGYRHAFAK
;
A
#
# COMPACT_ATOMS: atom_id res chain seq x y z
N THR A 1 -4.97 21.18 -0.12
CA THR A 1 -5.22 22.32 -1.05
C THR A 1 -6.69 22.62 -1.15
N LYS A 2 -7.06 23.81 -1.64
CA LYS A 2 -8.47 24.14 -1.97
C LYS A 2 -8.97 23.26 -3.12
N ALA A 3 -10.29 23.09 -3.19
CA ALA A 3 -10.97 22.44 -4.31
C ALA A 3 -11.16 23.44 -5.45
N VAL A 4 -10.38 23.34 -6.50
CA VAL A 4 -10.46 24.20 -7.69
C VAL A 4 -10.84 23.36 -8.92
N ASN A 5 -10.09 22.31 -9.18
CA ASN A 5 -10.28 21.48 -10.37
C ASN A 5 -11.51 20.56 -10.29
N GLY A 6 -11.85 20.07 -9.11
CA GLY A 6 -13.04 19.24 -8.92
C GLY A 6 -14.34 19.96 -9.27
N PRO A 7 -14.65 21.12 -8.67
CA PRO A 7 -15.80 21.94 -9.05
C PRO A 7 -15.81 22.34 -10.53
N ALA A 8 -14.64 22.73 -11.06
CA ALA A 8 -14.51 23.11 -12.48
C ALA A 8 -14.84 21.95 -13.43
N TYR A 9 -14.37 20.73 -13.10
CA TYR A 9 -14.68 19.52 -13.86
C TYR A 9 -16.18 19.22 -13.86
N ILE A 10 -16.84 19.27 -12.69
CA ILE A 10 -18.28 19.01 -12.60
C ILE A 10 -19.06 20.05 -13.38
N LYS A 11 -18.73 21.33 -13.26
CA LYS A 11 -19.37 22.39 -14.04
C LYS A 11 -19.25 22.17 -15.55
N LYS A 12 -18.03 21.79 -15.99
CA LYS A 12 -17.76 21.50 -17.40
C LYS A 12 -18.54 20.29 -17.92
N THR A 13 -18.67 19.22 -17.14
CA THR A 13 -19.25 17.96 -17.59
C THR A 13 -20.75 17.87 -17.41
N THR A 14 -21.31 18.53 -16.39
CA THR A 14 -22.73 18.43 -16.05
C THR A 14 -23.49 19.77 -16.20
N GLY A 15 -22.79 20.89 -16.41
CA GLY A 15 -23.37 22.24 -16.39
C GLY A 15 -23.77 22.74 -14.99
N LYS A 16 -23.63 21.93 -13.94
CA LYS A 16 -24.04 22.25 -12.57
C LYS A 16 -22.90 22.86 -11.76
N GLU A 17 -23.21 23.88 -10.98
CA GLU A 17 -22.29 24.41 -9.98
C GLU A 17 -22.42 23.63 -8.66
N VAL A 18 -21.27 23.23 -8.08
CA VAL A 18 -21.20 22.60 -6.77
C VAL A 18 -20.66 23.62 -5.78
N LYS A 19 -21.50 24.02 -4.82
CA LYS A 19 -21.13 25.03 -3.80
C LYS A 19 -20.30 24.44 -2.66
N ASP A 20 -20.56 23.19 -2.30
CA ASP A 20 -19.98 22.52 -1.12
C ASP A 20 -19.09 21.34 -1.50
N PHE A 21 -18.10 21.59 -2.38
CA PHE A 21 -17.15 20.56 -2.77
C PHE A 21 -16.11 20.35 -1.66
N GLN A 22 -16.16 19.20 -0.99
CA GLN A 22 -15.38 18.91 0.22
C GLN A 22 -13.93 18.45 -0.07
N ASN A 23 -13.70 17.79 -1.20
CA ASN A 23 -12.38 17.27 -1.52
C ASN A 23 -11.47 18.34 -2.10
N GLY A 24 -10.34 18.60 -1.44
CA GLY A 24 -9.26 19.40 -2.04
C GLY A 24 -8.67 18.72 -3.28
N ASP A 25 -8.06 19.48 -4.16
CA ASP A 25 -7.42 18.94 -5.36
C ASP A 25 -6.28 17.98 -5.00
N GLN A 26 -5.59 18.25 -3.91
CA GLN A 26 -4.61 17.35 -3.31
C GLN A 26 -4.65 17.45 -1.79
N THR A 27 -4.63 16.32 -1.14
CA THR A 27 -4.50 16.20 0.33
C THR A 27 -3.27 15.35 0.67
N SER A 28 -2.50 15.82 1.65
CA SER A 28 -1.36 15.07 2.21
C SER A 28 -1.61 14.85 3.69
N THR A 29 -1.57 13.61 4.12
CA THR A 29 -1.80 13.21 5.51
C THR A 29 -0.59 12.48 6.04
N LEU A 30 -0.05 12.95 7.14
CA LEU A 30 1.06 12.31 7.84
C LEU A 30 0.52 11.57 9.07
N ILE A 31 0.80 10.28 9.15
CA ILE A 31 0.34 9.42 10.24
C ILE A 31 1.56 8.88 10.99
N ARG A 32 1.52 8.99 12.31
CA ARG A 32 2.46 8.32 13.20
C ARG A 32 1.76 7.12 13.83
N THR A 33 2.30 5.92 13.63
CA THR A 33 1.75 4.72 14.26
C THR A 33 2.24 4.57 15.70
N GLU A 34 1.52 3.80 16.49
CA GLU A 34 1.88 3.48 17.88
C GLU A 34 3.30 2.87 17.99
N LYS A 35 3.71 2.08 17.01
CA LYS A 35 5.06 1.48 16.97
C LYS A 35 6.12 2.38 16.32
N GLY A 36 5.86 3.69 16.23
CA GLY A 36 6.82 4.68 15.74
C GLY A 36 7.09 4.67 14.24
N LYS A 37 6.24 4.03 13.43
CA LYS A 37 6.32 4.13 11.97
C LYS A 37 5.63 5.40 11.50
N THR A 38 6.11 5.95 10.40
CA THR A 38 5.48 7.10 9.73
C THR A 38 4.89 6.65 8.41
N ILE A 39 3.66 7.06 8.14
CA ILE A 39 2.97 6.80 6.87
C ILE A 39 2.60 8.16 6.27
N LEU A 40 2.98 8.39 5.02
CA LEU A 40 2.51 9.53 4.23
C LEU A 40 1.48 9.04 3.21
N ILE A 41 0.27 9.57 3.30
CA ILE A 41 -0.78 9.33 2.32
C ILE A 41 -0.96 10.61 1.50
N GLN A 42 -0.93 10.49 0.17
CA GLN A 42 -1.31 11.57 -0.74
C GLN A 42 -2.50 11.15 -1.57
N HIS A 43 -3.57 11.92 -1.48
CA HIS A 43 -4.77 11.76 -2.31
C HIS A 43 -4.82 12.86 -3.34
N ASN A 44 -4.76 12.51 -4.62
CA ASN A 44 -4.83 13.45 -5.73
C ASN A 44 -5.45 12.76 -6.94
N VAL A 45 -6.65 13.17 -7.30
CA VAL A 45 -7.39 12.67 -8.47
C VAL A 45 -7.81 13.80 -9.42
N MET A 46 -7.53 15.06 -9.06
CA MET A 46 -8.03 16.23 -9.77
C MET A 46 -6.97 16.96 -10.60
N THR A 47 -5.68 16.64 -10.42
CA THR A 47 -4.62 17.31 -11.19
C THR A 47 -3.94 16.34 -12.15
N PRO A 48 -3.56 16.80 -13.36
CA PRO A 48 -2.82 15.96 -14.29
C PRO A 48 -1.49 15.49 -13.69
N ARG A 49 -1.26 14.20 -13.70
CA ARG A 49 0.01 13.57 -13.33
C ARG A 49 0.10 12.17 -13.92
N PRO A 50 1.28 11.62 -14.13
CA PRO A 50 1.44 10.20 -14.41
C PRO A 50 0.80 9.36 -13.31
N TYR A 51 0.17 8.25 -13.69
CA TYR A 51 -0.43 7.34 -12.72
C TYR A 51 0.61 6.87 -11.71
N SER A 52 0.30 7.05 -10.43
CA SER A 52 1.16 6.61 -9.34
C SER A 52 0.33 6.34 -8.10
N ARG A 53 0.60 5.22 -7.45
CA ARG A 53 0.09 4.93 -6.10
C ARG A 53 1.10 5.34 -5.02
N MET A 54 2.21 5.96 -5.37
CA MET A 54 3.31 6.29 -4.45
C MET A 54 3.69 5.12 -3.53
N TYR A 55 3.75 3.92 -4.09
CA TYR A 55 4.05 2.74 -3.29
C TYR A 55 5.53 2.75 -2.92
N GLN A 56 5.81 3.18 -1.70
CA GLN A 56 7.16 3.32 -1.20
C GLN A 56 7.25 2.79 0.22
N VAL A 57 8.25 1.95 0.47
CA VAL A 57 8.57 1.43 1.80
C VAL A 57 10.03 1.74 2.09
N VAL A 58 10.28 2.38 3.23
CA VAL A 58 11.63 2.70 3.70
C VAL A 58 11.84 1.99 5.03
N GLY A 59 12.85 1.14 5.09
CA GLY A 59 13.30 0.44 6.29
C GLY A 59 14.70 0.85 6.71
N ALA A 60 15.19 0.30 7.82
CA ALA A 60 16.55 0.56 8.32
C ALA A 60 17.63 0.11 7.32
N ASP A 61 17.36 -0.97 6.59
CA ASP A 61 18.35 -1.67 5.77
C ASP A 61 17.93 -1.81 4.30
N GLY A 62 16.79 -1.27 3.92
CA GLY A 62 16.32 -1.35 2.56
C GLY A 62 15.23 -0.36 2.23
N TYR A 63 15.07 -0.15 0.94
CA TYR A 63 14.10 0.71 0.30
C TYR A 63 13.45 -0.03 -0.86
N ALA A 64 12.16 0.16 -1.02
CA ALA A 64 11.41 -0.32 -2.18
C ALA A 64 10.43 0.73 -2.65
N SER A 65 10.39 0.98 -3.95
CA SER A 65 9.41 1.84 -4.61
C SER A 65 8.85 1.14 -5.85
N LYS A 66 7.57 1.37 -6.14
CA LYS A 66 6.97 0.84 -7.37
C LYS A 66 6.63 1.93 -8.38
N TYR A 67 6.32 3.12 -7.93
CA TYR A 67 5.88 4.20 -8.81
C TYR A 67 6.69 5.48 -8.55
N PRO A 68 7.03 6.25 -9.61
CA PRO A 68 6.81 5.97 -11.03
C PRO A 68 7.73 4.88 -11.59
N ILE A 69 8.85 4.60 -10.92
CA ILE A 69 9.84 3.58 -11.31
C ILE A 69 9.89 2.50 -10.24
N GLU A 70 9.95 1.24 -10.68
CA GLU A 70 10.15 0.12 -9.77
C GLU A 70 11.63 0.00 -9.41
N GLU A 71 11.96 0.36 -8.18
CA GLU A 71 13.32 0.48 -7.70
C GLU A 71 13.50 -0.10 -6.29
N TYR A 72 14.65 -0.68 -6.05
CA TYR A 72 15.04 -1.25 -4.76
C TYR A 72 16.45 -0.81 -4.41
N CYS A 73 16.69 -0.59 -3.12
CA CYS A 73 18.02 -0.34 -2.56
C CYS A 73 18.15 -1.16 -1.28
N MET A 74 19.29 -1.82 -1.08
CA MET A 74 19.49 -2.70 0.07
C MET A 74 20.95 -2.65 0.53
N ARG A 75 21.16 -2.76 1.83
CA ARG A 75 22.51 -2.97 2.39
C ARG A 75 23.02 -4.37 2.07
N PRO A 76 24.32 -4.53 1.77
CA PRO A 76 24.89 -5.85 1.47
C PRO A 76 24.69 -6.88 2.60
N THR A 77 24.69 -6.41 3.84
CA THR A 77 24.56 -7.26 5.05
C THR A 77 23.19 -7.89 5.24
N GLN A 78 22.18 -7.46 4.47
CA GLN A 78 20.80 -7.95 4.58
C GLN A 78 20.59 -9.32 3.92
N ILE A 79 21.50 -9.74 3.08
CA ILE A 79 21.37 -10.97 2.31
C ILE A 79 22.57 -11.85 2.62
N ALA A 80 22.32 -13.06 3.09
CA ALA A 80 23.37 -14.04 3.27
C ALA A 80 24.04 -14.36 1.92
N SER A 81 25.35 -14.48 1.91
CA SER A 81 26.18 -14.63 0.72
C SER A 81 25.76 -15.75 -0.24
N ASN A 82 25.13 -16.80 0.27
CA ASN A 82 24.70 -17.96 -0.52
C ASN A 82 23.27 -17.82 -1.06
N ASP A 83 22.58 -16.76 -0.71
CA ASP A 83 21.14 -16.62 -1.00
C ASP A 83 20.84 -15.98 -2.35
N VAL A 84 21.70 -15.06 -2.78
CA VAL A 84 21.53 -14.33 -4.03
C VAL A 84 22.89 -14.12 -4.70
N PRO A 85 23.06 -14.48 -5.97
CA PRO A 85 24.29 -14.22 -6.72
C PRO A 85 24.62 -12.71 -6.74
N ASN A 86 25.89 -12.38 -6.72
CA ASN A 86 26.38 -10.99 -6.83
C ASN A 86 25.85 -10.04 -5.73
N HIS A 87 25.52 -10.58 -4.56
CA HIS A 87 25.03 -9.76 -3.42
C HIS A 87 26.06 -8.70 -2.98
N GLU A 88 27.34 -8.92 -3.24
CA GLU A 88 28.42 -7.97 -2.97
C GLU A 88 28.31 -6.67 -3.78
N LYS A 89 27.55 -6.66 -4.87
CA LYS A 89 27.26 -5.47 -5.67
C LYS A 89 26.18 -4.58 -5.03
N LEU A 90 25.51 -5.04 -3.99
CA LEU A 90 24.53 -4.23 -3.27
C LEU A 90 25.22 -3.06 -2.58
N ASN A 91 24.50 -1.94 -2.53
CA ASN A 91 25.01 -0.75 -1.89
C ASN A 91 23.84 0.09 -1.35
N ALA A 92 24.06 0.73 -0.19
CA ALA A 92 23.00 1.45 0.51
C ALA A 92 22.49 2.73 -0.20
N HIS A 93 23.14 3.15 -1.28
CA HIS A 93 22.83 4.38 -2.01
C HIS A 93 22.57 4.16 -3.51
N GLY A 94 22.66 2.91 -3.97
CA GLY A 94 22.45 2.56 -5.38
C GLY A 94 21.28 1.62 -5.57
N SER A 95 20.70 1.67 -6.77
CA SER A 95 19.67 0.71 -7.17
C SER A 95 20.24 -0.70 -7.23
N VAL A 96 19.46 -1.67 -6.79
CA VAL A 96 19.81 -3.09 -6.88
C VAL A 96 20.05 -3.48 -8.35
N PRO A 97 21.21 -4.08 -8.70
CA PRO A 97 21.49 -4.53 -10.07
C PRO A 97 20.41 -5.49 -10.59
N ALA A 98 20.19 -5.48 -11.90
CA ALA A 98 19.07 -6.21 -12.53
C ALA A 98 19.12 -7.73 -12.30
N ASP A 99 20.30 -8.32 -12.30
CA ASP A 99 20.54 -9.75 -12.03
C ASP A 99 20.20 -10.10 -10.57
N VAL A 100 20.66 -9.27 -9.63
CA VAL A 100 20.34 -9.42 -8.19
C VAL A 100 18.86 -9.20 -7.94
N LYS A 101 18.26 -8.18 -8.56
CA LYS A 101 16.81 -7.92 -8.47
C LYS A 101 16.01 -9.14 -8.93
N LYS A 102 16.37 -9.73 -10.07
CA LYS A 102 15.69 -10.92 -10.58
C LYS A 102 15.76 -12.08 -9.59
N ALA A 103 16.94 -12.38 -9.05
CA ALA A 103 17.13 -13.45 -8.08
C ALA A 103 16.32 -13.21 -6.78
N LEU A 104 16.30 -11.97 -6.28
CA LEU A 104 15.49 -11.58 -5.12
C LEU A 104 13.98 -11.78 -5.39
N MET A 105 13.49 -11.32 -6.54
CA MET A 105 12.09 -11.47 -6.91
C MET A 105 11.69 -12.95 -7.02
N ASP A 106 12.53 -13.78 -7.62
CA ASP A 106 12.28 -15.21 -7.75
C ASP A 106 12.29 -15.93 -6.40
N LYS A 107 13.21 -15.55 -5.51
CA LYS A 107 13.32 -16.12 -4.16
C LYS A 107 12.13 -15.74 -3.27
N TYR A 108 11.82 -14.45 -3.18
CA TYR A 108 10.81 -13.90 -2.26
C TYR A 108 9.40 -13.81 -2.86
N LYS A 109 9.21 -14.32 -4.06
CA LYS A 109 7.89 -14.39 -4.66
C LYS A 109 6.93 -15.21 -3.81
N HIS A 110 5.79 -14.62 -3.45
CA HIS A 110 4.79 -15.28 -2.62
C HIS A 110 4.37 -16.64 -3.20
N PRO A 111 4.23 -17.70 -2.39
CA PRO A 111 3.86 -19.05 -2.87
C PRO A 111 2.60 -19.07 -3.73
N ILE A 112 1.53 -18.39 -3.30
CA ILE A 112 0.28 -18.32 -4.04
C ILE A 112 0.45 -17.78 -5.46
N HIS A 113 1.38 -16.83 -5.65
CA HIS A 113 1.67 -16.31 -6.97
C HIS A 113 2.33 -17.36 -7.87
N LYS A 114 3.21 -18.21 -7.30
CA LYS A 114 3.84 -19.30 -8.03
C LYS A 114 2.81 -20.37 -8.44
N GLU A 115 1.90 -20.70 -7.53
CA GLU A 115 0.90 -21.74 -7.72
C GLU A 115 -0.28 -21.33 -8.60
N ARG A 116 -0.73 -20.09 -8.50
CA ARG A 116 -2.01 -19.64 -9.11
C ARG A 116 -1.87 -18.68 -10.27
N LYS A 117 -0.64 -18.25 -10.61
CA LYS A 117 -0.39 -17.24 -11.64
C LYS A 117 -1.09 -17.52 -12.97
N GLU A 118 -0.99 -18.74 -13.48
CA GLU A 118 -1.54 -19.08 -14.79
C GLU A 118 -3.08 -19.10 -14.78
N THR A 119 -3.68 -19.62 -13.72
CA THR A 119 -5.14 -19.59 -13.53
C THR A 119 -5.63 -18.15 -13.37
N ALA A 120 -4.94 -17.35 -12.53
CA ALA A 120 -5.29 -15.96 -12.32
C ALA A 120 -5.25 -15.13 -13.61
N LYS A 121 -4.26 -15.34 -14.45
CA LYS A 121 -4.19 -14.70 -15.78
C LYS A 121 -5.34 -15.09 -16.71
N LYS A 122 -5.76 -16.36 -16.69
CA LYS A 122 -6.86 -16.85 -17.51
C LYS A 122 -8.21 -16.29 -17.08
N VAL A 123 -8.43 -16.22 -15.77
CA VAL A 123 -9.69 -15.67 -15.20
C VAL A 123 -9.77 -14.17 -15.41
N GLY A 124 -8.63 -13.46 -15.31
CA GLY A 124 -8.58 -12.02 -15.49
C GLY A 124 -8.87 -11.23 -14.19
N GLY A 125 -9.38 -10.01 -14.35
CA GLY A 125 -9.55 -9.06 -13.24
C GLY A 125 -8.22 -8.46 -12.79
N HIS A 126 -7.90 -7.22 -13.22
CA HIS A 126 -6.66 -6.50 -12.91
C HIS A 126 -5.38 -7.34 -13.05
N GLY A 127 -5.29 -8.11 -14.16
CA GLY A 127 -4.16 -9.01 -14.41
C GLY A 127 -4.12 -10.27 -13.53
N GLY A 128 -5.27 -10.65 -12.96
CA GLY A 128 -5.41 -11.81 -12.07
C GLY A 128 -5.39 -11.50 -10.58
N MET A 129 -5.26 -10.22 -10.21
CA MET A 129 -5.21 -9.81 -8.81
C MET A 129 -6.55 -10.09 -8.10
N ASP A 130 -7.67 -9.79 -8.75
CA ASP A 130 -9.01 -10.00 -8.20
C ASP A 130 -9.25 -11.49 -7.93
N TYR A 131 -8.86 -12.35 -8.88
CA TYR A 131 -8.95 -13.79 -8.69
C TYR A 131 -8.15 -14.28 -7.46
N ILE A 132 -6.94 -13.77 -7.25
CA ILE A 132 -6.11 -14.20 -6.10
C ILE A 132 -6.75 -13.74 -4.79
N MET A 133 -7.32 -12.55 -4.75
CA MET A 133 -8.02 -12.03 -3.58
C MET A 133 -9.24 -12.89 -3.22
N ASP A 134 -10.09 -13.19 -4.19
CA ASP A 134 -11.27 -14.02 -4.00
C ASP A 134 -10.90 -15.47 -3.65
N TYR A 135 -9.88 -16.01 -4.29
CA TYR A 135 -9.35 -17.33 -3.96
C TYR A 135 -8.93 -17.42 -2.50
N ARG A 136 -8.22 -16.41 -1.98
CA ARG A 136 -7.80 -16.38 -0.57
C ARG A 136 -8.98 -16.29 0.38
N LEU A 137 -9.96 -15.46 0.09
CA LEU A 137 -11.18 -15.35 0.87
C LEU A 137 -11.88 -16.71 0.98
N VAL A 138 -12.16 -17.34 -0.17
CA VAL A 138 -12.83 -18.65 -0.22
C VAL A 138 -12.00 -19.72 0.49
N TYR A 139 -10.68 -19.73 0.30
CA TYR A 139 -9.79 -20.68 0.95
C TYR A 139 -9.83 -20.54 2.48
N CYS A 140 -9.74 -19.34 3.01
CA CYS A 140 -9.82 -19.09 4.45
C CYS A 140 -11.17 -19.55 5.02
N LEU A 141 -12.27 -19.17 4.39
CA LEU A 141 -13.62 -19.54 4.83
C LEU A 141 -13.83 -21.07 4.82
N ARG A 142 -13.40 -21.76 3.78
CA ARG A 142 -13.55 -23.21 3.66
C ARG A 142 -12.71 -24.01 4.66
N ASN A 143 -11.61 -23.44 5.09
CA ASN A 143 -10.68 -24.12 6.01
C ASN A 143 -10.75 -23.59 7.45
N GLY A 144 -11.70 -22.72 7.77
CA GLY A 144 -11.83 -22.14 9.11
C GLY A 144 -10.63 -21.32 9.54
N LEU A 145 -9.91 -20.69 8.56
CA LEU A 145 -8.74 -19.87 8.81
C LEU A 145 -9.13 -18.42 9.02
N PRO A 146 -8.35 -17.64 9.78
CA PRO A 146 -8.52 -16.20 9.84
C PRO A 146 -8.42 -15.58 8.43
N LEU A 147 -9.25 -14.59 8.17
CA LEU A 147 -9.17 -13.83 6.92
C LEU A 147 -7.88 -13.02 6.85
N ASP A 148 -7.42 -12.75 5.62
CA ASP A 148 -6.25 -11.93 5.37
C ASP A 148 -6.48 -10.47 5.78
N MET A 149 -7.72 -10.02 5.68
CA MET A 149 -8.23 -8.72 6.12
C MET A 149 -9.55 -8.91 6.83
N ASP A 150 -9.76 -8.20 7.90
CA ASP A 150 -11.00 -8.28 8.69
C ASP A 150 -11.71 -6.91 8.77
N VAL A 151 -12.81 -6.88 9.53
CA VAL A 151 -13.61 -5.65 9.69
C VAL A 151 -12.84 -4.53 10.40
N TYR A 152 -11.86 -4.87 11.21
CA TYR A 152 -11.05 -3.87 11.91
C TYR A 152 -10.06 -3.19 10.97
N ASP A 153 -9.44 -3.97 10.07
CA ASP A 153 -8.61 -3.42 8.99
C ASP A 153 -9.43 -2.46 8.12
N LEU A 154 -10.65 -2.86 7.75
CA LEU A 154 -11.54 -2.02 6.97
C LEU A 154 -11.89 -0.72 7.71
N ALA A 155 -12.26 -0.80 8.98
CA ALA A 155 -12.60 0.37 9.79
C ALA A 155 -11.41 1.35 9.89
N GLU A 156 -10.21 0.82 10.13
CA GLU A 156 -8.98 1.60 10.22
C GLU A 156 -8.65 2.32 8.90
N TRP A 157 -8.81 1.65 7.76
CA TRP A 157 -8.56 2.28 6.46
C TRP A 157 -9.62 3.31 6.08
N CYS A 158 -10.88 3.01 6.34
CA CYS A 158 -11.98 3.91 5.96
C CYS A 158 -12.03 5.18 6.81
N CYS A 159 -11.62 5.14 8.07
CA CYS A 159 -11.65 6.34 8.93
C CYS A 159 -10.65 7.43 8.51
N MET A 160 -9.65 7.10 7.67
CA MET A 160 -8.60 8.03 7.26
C MET A 160 -9.13 9.28 6.56
N ALA A 161 -10.18 9.14 5.74
CA ALA A 161 -10.76 10.28 5.03
C ALA A 161 -11.38 11.30 6.01
N ASP A 162 -12.19 10.81 6.94
CA ASP A 162 -12.89 11.65 7.93
C ASP A 162 -11.92 12.27 8.94
N LEU A 163 -10.92 11.51 9.41
CA LEU A 163 -9.90 12.02 10.33
C LEU A 163 -8.99 13.04 9.66
N THR A 164 -8.66 12.86 8.38
CA THR A 164 -7.93 13.85 7.60
C THR A 164 -8.73 15.14 7.47
N LYS A 165 -10.04 15.05 7.16
CA LYS A 165 -10.92 16.20 7.10
C LYS A 165 -10.96 16.92 8.45
N LEU A 166 -11.18 16.19 9.54
CA LEU A 166 -11.22 16.76 10.89
C LEU A 166 -9.91 17.48 11.24
N SER A 167 -8.76 16.93 10.92
CA SER A 167 -7.46 17.58 11.11
C SER A 167 -7.37 18.89 10.33
N ILE A 168 -7.75 18.90 9.06
CA ILE A 168 -7.71 20.10 8.20
C ILE A 168 -8.63 21.19 8.76
N GLU A 169 -9.85 20.87 9.17
CA GLU A 169 -10.82 21.79 9.77
C GLU A 169 -10.31 22.40 11.09
N ASN A 170 -9.45 21.69 11.81
CA ASN A 170 -8.79 22.15 13.00
C ASN A 170 -7.35 22.66 12.76
N SER A 171 -7.12 23.35 11.66
CA SER A 171 -5.81 23.97 11.32
C SER A 171 -4.66 22.98 11.24
N SER A 172 -4.94 21.77 10.75
CA SER A 172 -4.00 20.64 10.67
C SER A 172 -3.49 20.14 12.05
N ALA A 173 -4.28 20.33 13.09
CA ALA A 173 -3.97 19.78 14.40
C ALA A 173 -3.96 18.24 14.35
N PRO A 174 -3.10 17.60 15.17
CA PRO A 174 -3.10 16.14 15.28
C PRO A 174 -4.45 15.61 15.76
N VAL A 175 -4.92 14.53 15.14
CA VAL A 175 -6.14 13.81 15.50
C VAL A 175 -5.80 12.37 15.85
N ALA A 176 -6.29 11.87 16.98
CA ALA A 176 -6.09 10.49 17.38
C ALA A 176 -6.89 9.54 16.48
N ILE A 177 -6.25 8.48 15.99
CA ILE A 177 -6.92 7.40 15.28
C ILE A 177 -7.55 6.46 16.32
N PRO A 178 -8.86 6.16 16.25
CA PRO A 178 -9.50 5.25 17.19
C PRO A 178 -8.90 3.83 17.08
N ASP A 179 -8.72 3.18 18.22
CA ASP A 179 -8.39 1.75 18.23
C ASP A 179 -9.69 0.91 18.14
N PHE A 180 -10.05 0.52 16.93
CA PHE A 180 -11.24 -0.30 16.67
C PHE A 180 -11.11 -1.71 17.25
N THR A 181 -9.90 -2.20 17.51
CA THR A 181 -9.61 -3.54 18.01
C THR A 181 -9.66 -3.62 19.55
N ARG A 182 -9.79 -2.48 20.25
CA ARG A 182 -9.75 -2.40 21.72
C ARG A 182 -8.49 -3.07 22.30
N GLY A 183 -7.33 -2.82 21.69
CA GLY A 183 -6.05 -3.38 22.08
C GLY A 183 -5.73 -4.77 21.52
N ALA A 184 -6.62 -5.39 20.75
CA ALA A 184 -6.35 -6.72 20.20
C ALA A 184 -5.23 -6.72 19.13
N TRP A 185 -5.01 -5.61 18.43
CA TRP A 185 -3.90 -5.45 17.46
C TRP A 185 -2.54 -5.76 18.06
N ASN A 186 -2.34 -5.46 19.32
CA ASN A 186 -1.09 -5.66 20.05
C ASN A 186 -0.79 -7.16 20.31
N LYS A 187 -1.81 -8.02 20.24
CA LYS A 187 -1.70 -9.49 20.45
C LYS A 187 -1.30 -10.23 19.17
N VAL A 188 -1.45 -9.60 18.01
CA VAL A 188 -1.10 -10.20 16.73
C VAL A 188 0.41 -10.11 16.51
N LYS A 189 1.07 -11.25 16.32
CA LYS A 189 2.51 -11.33 16.06
C LYS A 189 2.78 -11.86 14.67
N GLY A 190 3.70 -11.18 13.95
CA GLY A 190 4.17 -11.59 12.63
C GLY A 190 3.15 -11.39 11.50
N TYR A 191 3.57 -11.76 10.29
CA TYR A 191 2.74 -11.73 9.10
C TYR A 191 2.12 -13.09 8.87
N ARG A 192 0.85 -13.24 9.20
CA ARG A 192 0.11 -14.50 9.01
C ARG A 192 -0.01 -14.91 7.53
N HIS A 193 0.14 -13.95 6.62
CA HIS A 193 -0.11 -14.15 5.19
C HIS A 193 1.15 -14.35 4.36
N ALA A 194 2.34 -14.05 4.88
CA ALA A 194 3.59 -14.09 4.10
C ALA A 194 3.87 -15.46 3.47
N PHE A 195 3.38 -16.52 4.07
CA PHE A 195 3.56 -17.92 3.62
C PHE A 195 2.22 -18.65 3.43
N ALA A 196 1.11 -17.93 3.32
CA ALA A 196 -0.20 -18.53 3.11
C ALA A 196 -0.27 -19.23 1.74
N LYS A 197 -0.83 -20.43 1.72
CA LYS A 197 -1.09 -21.21 0.49
C LYS A 197 -2.38 -20.80 -0.19
#